data_9dc6717f5ed26e4ab4e3b86a69edd2f7
#
_entry.id   9dc6717f5ed26e4ab4e3b86a69edd2f7
#
_cell.length_a   1.000
_cell.length_b   1.000
_cell.length_c   1.000
_cell.angle_alpha   90.00
_cell.angle_beta   90.00
_cell.angle_gamma   90.00
#
_symmetry.space_group_name_H-M   'P 1'
#
loop_
_entity.id
_entity.type
_entity.pdbx_description
1 polymer ?
#
loop_
_entity_poly.entity_id
_entity_poly.type
_entity_poly.pdbx_seq_one_letter_code
_entity_poly.pdbx_strand_id
1 'polypeptide(L)'
;MQSPRAVQTFALAACVLALLAGCADMGKIKPQAVALKPAELNPGKAIAAASANVAWPEQQWWQALHDEQLNQLVVAALADNPTLRATQARVRQAESLAGVARAGTLPQVGAAASADRELYSAHSTVPAPLAGNYAWKNTAALSGSYDLDLWGRNRDALAAALDEVHMASAESQMARLTLESAIVRSYIQLSLEYTLQDSVAQNLAQRQRILEITRKRQAAGLASEIEVASIETTLPAGRREHEQIGESIALLRNQLAALIGKGPGDGDAIARPMLALDAGHGEALPASLPAELVGHRPDIAAQRWRMEAATSRIAGAKADFYPNINLAAFVGFQSLGFTHFLDSHSAMRGVTPAISLPIFEGGRLRSQLGNQTALYDGAVEQYNAAVVQAMADVANAVVRIASVRQQDQLARRALASARRQQELAERAYRAGMTDALNVINAQLTLLNEEQQMAQVASKQLDNYTLLMTALGGGIKLELP
;
A
#
# COMPACT_ATOMS: atom_id res chain seq x y z
N MET A 1 56.82 13.83 45.11
CA MET A 1 56.65 15.11 44.38
C MET A 1 56.10 14.78 42.99
N GLN A 2 54.81 14.94 42.79
CA GLN A 2 54.21 14.73 41.46
C GLN A 2 54.59 15.93 40.58
N SER A 3 55.02 15.66 39.35
CA SER A 3 55.49 16.70 38.44
C SER A 3 54.33 17.65 38.08
N PRO A 4 54.57 18.97 38.09
CA PRO A 4 53.51 19.96 37.79
C PRO A 4 52.87 19.80 36.40
N ARG A 5 53.54 19.09 35.49
CA ARG A 5 53.02 18.77 34.13
C ARG A 5 51.87 17.78 34.11
N ALA A 6 51.88 16.78 35.02
CA ALA A 6 50.77 15.79 35.10
C ALA A 6 49.48 16.41 35.63
N VAL A 7 49.55 17.37 36.56
CA VAL A 7 48.40 18.09 37.09
C VAL A 7 47.80 19.04 36.04
N GLN A 8 48.66 19.69 35.24
CA GLN A 8 48.19 20.57 34.16
C GLN A 8 47.50 19.81 33.01
N THR A 9 48.02 18.65 32.64
CA THR A 9 47.39 17.81 31.62
C THR A 9 46.06 17.21 32.11
N PHE A 10 45.96 16.85 33.39
CA PHE A 10 44.68 16.38 33.99
C PHE A 10 43.65 17.50 34.11
N ALA A 11 44.10 18.73 34.49
CA ALA A 11 43.19 19.88 34.55
C ALA A 11 42.71 20.33 33.17
N LEU A 12 43.57 20.30 32.15
CA LEU A 12 43.17 20.56 30.75
C LEU A 12 42.19 19.49 30.22
N ALA A 13 42.45 18.21 30.47
CA ALA A 13 41.55 17.14 30.09
C ALA A 13 40.20 17.25 30.81
N ALA A 14 40.18 17.60 32.10
CA ALA A 14 38.92 17.81 32.87
C ALA A 14 38.17 19.06 32.40
N CYS A 15 38.84 20.15 32.03
CA CYS A 15 38.21 21.32 31.42
C CYS A 15 37.62 21.02 30.04
N VAL A 16 38.31 20.25 29.20
CA VAL A 16 37.83 19.82 27.89
C VAL A 16 36.62 18.90 28.06
N LEU A 17 36.64 17.95 29.00
CA LEU A 17 35.50 17.08 29.33
C LEU A 17 34.30 17.88 29.88
N ALA A 18 34.53 18.86 30.73
CA ALA A 18 33.48 19.72 31.27
C ALA A 18 32.86 20.65 30.19
N LEU A 19 33.63 21.13 29.26
CA LEU A 19 33.15 21.90 28.11
C LEU A 19 32.37 21.02 27.14
N LEU A 20 32.78 19.76 26.93
CA LEU A 20 32.05 18.80 26.11
C LEU A 20 30.68 18.40 26.73
N ALA A 21 30.60 18.30 28.06
CA ALA A 21 29.35 17.96 28.78
C ALA A 21 28.35 19.14 28.82
N GLY A 22 28.81 20.40 28.79
CA GLY A 22 27.95 21.57 28.85
C GLY A 22 27.29 21.96 27.51
N CYS A 23 27.81 21.49 26.39
CA CYS A 23 27.34 21.88 25.04
C CYS A 23 26.19 21.04 24.47
N ALA A 24 25.88 19.88 25.06
CA ALA A 24 24.85 18.96 24.56
C ALA A 24 23.45 19.17 25.18
N ASP A 25 23.07 20.44 25.49
CA ASP A 25 21.70 20.69 25.99
C ASP A 25 20.68 20.56 24.86
N MET A 26 20.10 19.37 24.74
CA MET A 26 19.02 19.02 23.82
C MET A 26 17.66 19.59 24.25
N GLY A 27 17.55 20.24 25.41
CA GLY A 27 16.28 20.64 26.00
C GLY A 27 15.46 19.44 26.50
N LYS A 28 14.18 19.69 26.79
CA LYS A 28 13.23 18.65 27.23
C LYS A 28 12.43 18.06 26.05
N ILE A 29 13.02 18.00 24.87
CA ILE A 29 12.35 17.51 23.66
C ILE A 29 12.27 15.97 23.71
N LYS A 30 11.05 15.45 23.80
CA LYS A 30 10.75 14.01 23.90
C LYS A 30 9.49 13.69 23.08
N PRO A 31 9.37 12.48 22.51
CA PRO A 31 8.13 11.99 21.93
C PRO A 31 6.97 12.06 22.94
N GLN A 32 5.78 12.37 22.46
CA GLN A 32 4.54 12.46 23.25
C GLN A 32 3.57 11.35 22.91
N ALA A 33 3.56 10.88 21.66
CA ALA A 33 2.68 9.81 21.19
C ALA A 33 3.11 8.44 21.71
N VAL A 34 2.11 7.58 21.96
CA VAL A 34 2.31 6.21 22.44
C VAL A 34 1.67 5.23 21.45
N ALA A 35 2.43 4.26 20.99
CA ALA A 35 1.93 3.23 20.10
C ALA A 35 0.91 2.33 20.82
N LEU A 36 -0.25 2.13 20.19
CA LEU A 36 -1.28 1.21 20.66
C LEU A 36 -0.76 -0.23 20.60
N LYS A 37 -1.11 -1.00 21.60
CA LYS A 37 -0.89 -2.45 21.61
C LYS A 37 -2.16 -3.15 21.14
N PRO A 38 -2.15 -3.82 19.99
CA PRO A 38 -3.35 -4.46 19.43
C PRO A 38 -4.03 -5.43 20.41
N ALA A 39 -3.25 -6.11 21.24
CA ALA A 39 -3.78 -7.04 22.26
C ALA A 39 -4.60 -6.37 23.37
N GLU A 40 -4.44 -5.07 23.59
CA GLU A 40 -5.18 -4.28 24.60
C GLU A 40 -6.50 -3.73 24.03
N LEU A 41 -6.72 -3.80 22.70
CA LEU A 41 -7.94 -3.34 22.07
C LEU A 41 -9.08 -4.35 22.32
N ASN A 42 -10.26 -3.81 22.65
CA ASN A 42 -11.46 -4.64 22.77
C ASN A 42 -11.93 -5.11 21.37
N PRO A 43 -11.89 -6.42 21.04
CA PRO A 43 -12.27 -6.91 19.73
C PRO A 43 -13.77 -6.80 19.44
N GLY A 44 -14.61 -6.55 20.44
CA GLY A 44 -16.05 -6.51 20.31
C GLY A 44 -16.69 -7.89 20.19
N LYS A 45 -18.04 -7.92 20.33
CA LYS A 45 -18.81 -9.16 20.35
C LYS A 45 -18.74 -9.96 19.05
N ALA A 46 -18.66 -9.28 17.89
CA ALA A 46 -18.65 -9.93 16.59
C ALA A 46 -17.39 -10.79 16.39
N ILE A 47 -16.21 -10.21 16.64
CA ILE A 47 -14.93 -10.92 16.54
C ILE A 47 -14.85 -12.04 17.58
N ALA A 48 -15.24 -11.75 18.84
CA ALA A 48 -15.20 -12.73 19.92
C ALA A 48 -16.09 -13.96 19.65
N ALA A 49 -17.26 -13.76 19.03
CA ALA A 49 -18.19 -14.84 18.67
C ALA A 49 -17.71 -15.65 17.45
N ALA A 50 -16.95 -15.06 16.54
CA ALA A 50 -16.45 -15.70 15.33
C ALA A 50 -15.06 -16.35 15.53
N SER A 51 -14.35 -16.03 16.61
CA SER A 51 -13.00 -16.57 16.88
C SER A 51 -13.07 -18.09 17.11
N ALA A 52 -12.27 -18.81 16.31
CA ALA A 52 -12.10 -20.25 16.38
C ALA A 52 -10.64 -20.59 16.08
N ASN A 53 -10.21 -21.82 16.32
CA ASN A 53 -8.85 -22.24 16.03
C ASN A 53 -8.66 -22.56 14.53
N VAL A 54 -8.70 -21.52 13.70
CA VAL A 54 -8.56 -21.59 12.24
C VAL A 54 -7.21 -20.95 11.83
N ALA A 55 -6.60 -21.49 10.79
CA ALA A 55 -5.37 -20.94 10.22
C ALA A 55 -5.61 -19.60 9.53
N TRP A 56 -4.58 -18.77 9.49
CA TRP A 56 -4.57 -17.55 8.68
C TRP A 56 -4.73 -17.87 7.18
N PRO A 57 -5.26 -16.95 6.36
CA PRO A 57 -5.39 -17.13 4.92
C PRO A 57 -4.07 -17.53 4.26
N GLU A 58 -4.15 -18.29 3.18
CA GLU A 58 -3.02 -18.57 2.30
C GLU A 58 -2.83 -17.44 1.29
N GLN A 59 -1.63 -17.33 0.70
CA GLN A 59 -1.32 -16.25 -0.27
C GLN A 59 -2.19 -16.26 -1.52
N GLN A 60 -2.74 -17.42 -1.88
CA GLN A 60 -3.60 -17.58 -3.06
C GLN A 60 -5.07 -17.81 -2.65
N TRP A 61 -5.53 -17.03 -1.67
CA TRP A 61 -6.88 -17.15 -1.08
C TRP A 61 -8.04 -17.16 -2.09
N TRP A 62 -7.86 -16.55 -3.27
CA TRP A 62 -8.87 -16.53 -4.33
C TRP A 62 -9.10 -17.88 -4.99
N GLN A 63 -8.18 -18.85 -4.88
CA GLN A 63 -8.34 -20.19 -5.42
C GLN A 63 -9.50 -20.96 -4.76
N ALA A 64 -9.90 -20.56 -3.55
CA ALA A 64 -11.09 -21.09 -2.89
C ALA A 64 -12.40 -20.76 -3.64
N LEU A 65 -12.38 -19.92 -4.66
CA LEU A 65 -13.50 -19.62 -5.55
C LEU A 65 -13.62 -20.60 -6.72
N HIS A 66 -12.70 -21.57 -6.86
CA HIS A 66 -12.73 -22.69 -7.80
C HIS A 66 -12.93 -22.29 -9.28
N ASP A 67 -12.34 -21.17 -9.71
CA ASP A 67 -12.42 -20.70 -11.10
C ASP A 67 -11.01 -20.50 -11.69
N GLU A 68 -10.68 -21.30 -12.69
CA GLU A 68 -9.36 -21.30 -13.30
C GLU A 68 -9.09 -20.01 -14.12
N GLN A 69 -10.13 -19.43 -14.75
CA GLN A 69 -9.98 -18.16 -15.45
C GLN A 69 -9.64 -17.03 -14.46
N LEU A 70 -10.25 -17.03 -13.28
CA LEU A 70 -9.89 -16.08 -12.22
C LEU A 70 -8.41 -16.23 -11.81
N ASN A 71 -7.95 -17.49 -11.64
CA ASN A 71 -6.54 -17.75 -11.32
C ASN A 71 -5.59 -17.14 -12.36
N GLN A 72 -5.90 -17.36 -13.64
CA GLN A 72 -5.11 -16.83 -14.77
C GLN A 72 -5.13 -15.29 -14.81
N LEU A 73 -6.27 -14.66 -14.57
CA LEU A 73 -6.40 -13.21 -14.52
C LEU A 73 -5.55 -12.60 -13.38
N VAL A 74 -5.60 -13.17 -12.18
CA VAL A 74 -4.80 -12.70 -11.05
C VAL A 74 -3.30 -12.88 -11.33
N VAL A 75 -2.87 -14.03 -11.85
CA VAL A 75 -1.46 -14.29 -12.18
C VAL A 75 -0.98 -13.31 -13.25
N ALA A 76 -1.76 -13.07 -14.30
CA ALA A 76 -1.43 -12.11 -15.36
C ALA A 76 -1.31 -10.68 -14.80
N ALA A 77 -2.23 -10.28 -13.92
CA ALA A 77 -2.18 -8.96 -13.30
C ALA A 77 -0.94 -8.76 -12.42
N LEU A 78 -0.57 -9.77 -11.64
CA LEU A 78 0.62 -9.70 -10.78
C LEU A 78 1.93 -9.60 -11.61
N ALA A 79 1.94 -10.14 -12.82
CA ALA A 79 3.07 -10.04 -13.74
C ALA A 79 3.11 -8.70 -14.50
N ASP A 80 1.97 -8.24 -15.02
CA ASP A 80 1.92 -7.23 -16.07
C ASP A 80 1.35 -5.88 -15.63
N ASN A 81 0.73 -5.77 -14.43
CA ASN A 81 0.08 -4.53 -14.02
C ASN A 81 1.09 -3.37 -13.86
N PRO A 82 0.92 -2.23 -14.57
CA PRO A 82 1.84 -1.10 -14.50
C PRO A 82 1.89 -0.44 -13.13
N THR A 83 0.77 -0.39 -12.39
CA THR A 83 0.73 0.20 -11.05
C THR A 83 1.57 -0.62 -10.06
N LEU A 84 1.48 -1.95 -10.14
CA LEU A 84 2.31 -2.83 -9.31
C LEU A 84 3.81 -2.69 -9.66
N ARG A 85 4.15 -2.61 -10.95
CA ARG A 85 5.54 -2.33 -11.38
C ARG A 85 6.05 -0.98 -10.88
N ALA A 86 5.17 0.03 -10.80
CA ALA A 86 5.53 1.34 -10.23
C ALA A 86 5.86 1.24 -8.73
N THR A 87 5.11 0.45 -7.95
CA THR A 87 5.45 0.22 -6.53
C THR A 87 6.76 -0.52 -6.36
N GLN A 88 7.04 -1.54 -7.19
CA GLN A 88 8.33 -2.22 -7.22
C GLN A 88 9.49 -1.28 -7.59
N ALA A 89 9.26 -0.31 -8.48
CA ALA A 89 10.25 0.73 -8.78
C ALA A 89 10.53 1.62 -7.55
N ARG A 90 9.53 1.91 -6.71
CA ARG A 90 9.73 2.63 -5.44
C ARG A 90 10.58 1.83 -4.45
N VAL A 91 10.41 0.51 -4.39
CA VAL A 91 11.29 -0.37 -3.57
C VAL A 91 12.74 -0.21 -4.04
N ARG A 92 13.02 -0.36 -5.35
CA ARG A 92 14.37 -0.16 -5.90
C ARG A 92 14.92 1.26 -5.66
N GLN A 93 14.07 2.27 -5.67
CA GLN A 93 14.45 3.64 -5.31
C GLN A 93 14.89 3.71 -3.85
N ALA A 94 14.13 3.13 -2.92
CA ALA A 94 14.49 3.08 -1.50
C ALA A 94 15.79 2.31 -1.27
N GLU A 95 15.99 1.16 -1.94
CA GLU A 95 17.24 0.40 -1.91
C GLU A 95 18.44 1.24 -2.38
N SER A 96 18.25 2.01 -3.44
CA SER A 96 19.30 2.91 -3.97
C SER A 96 19.63 4.03 -2.97
N LEU A 97 18.62 4.60 -2.30
CA LEU A 97 18.82 5.61 -1.25
C LEU A 97 19.51 5.02 -0.02
N ALA A 98 19.19 3.80 0.37
CA ALA A 98 19.93 3.07 1.42
C ALA A 98 21.41 2.84 1.01
N GLY A 99 21.67 2.57 -0.28
CA GLY A 99 23.02 2.54 -0.84
C GLY A 99 23.76 3.88 -0.70
N VAL A 100 23.09 5.00 -0.94
CA VAL A 100 23.64 6.34 -0.73
C VAL A 100 23.95 6.58 0.76
N ALA A 101 23.02 6.22 1.66
CA ALA A 101 23.26 6.34 3.11
C ALA A 101 24.43 5.45 3.57
N ARG A 102 24.55 4.23 3.04
CA ARG A 102 25.68 3.33 3.29
C ARG A 102 27.00 3.94 2.85
N ALA A 103 27.04 4.61 1.70
CA ALA A 103 28.24 5.29 1.24
C ALA A 103 28.74 6.36 2.24
N GLY A 104 27.82 7.01 2.98
CA GLY A 104 28.17 7.93 4.06
C GLY A 104 28.90 7.30 5.24
N THR A 105 28.81 5.97 5.42
CA THR A 105 29.53 5.22 6.47
C THR A 105 30.91 4.73 6.02
N LEU A 106 31.31 4.99 4.78
CA LEU A 106 32.57 4.53 4.17
C LEU A 106 33.51 5.70 3.87
N PRO A 107 34.84 5.46 3.80
CA PRO A 107 35.78 6.47 3.32
C PRO A 107 35.43 6.93 1.91
N GLN A 108 35.47 8.26 1.69
CA GLN A 108 35.30 8.88 0.39
C GLN A 108 36.68 9.22 -0.20
N VAL A 109 36.91 8.85 -1.46
CA VAL A 109 38.20 9.16 -2.16
C VAL A 109 37.86 9.88 -3.45
N GLY A 110 38.50 11.00 -3.66
CA GLY A 110 38.38 11.82 -4.85
C GLY A 110 39.74 12.22 -5.44
N ALA A 111 39.76 12.53 -6.73
CA ALA A 111 40.90 13.11 -7.41
C ALA A 111 40.50 14.49 -7.94
N ALA A 112 41.36 15.45 -7.75
CA ALA A 112 41.19 16.79 -8.29
C ALA A 112 42.49 17.28 -8.93
N ALA A 113 42.37 17.96 -10.07
CA ALA A 113 43.50 18.66 -10.72
C ALA A 113 43.05 20.08 -11.12
N SER A 114 43.84 21.06 -10.82
CA SER A 114 43.65 22.45 -11.24
C SER A 114 44.93 23.09 -11.78
N ALA A 115 44.77 24.04 -12.68
CA ALA A 115 45.80 24.88 -13.21
C ALA A 115 45.28 26.31 -13.24
N ASP A 116 45.63 27.07 -12.23
CA ASP A 116 45.12 28.41 -12.01
C ASP A 116 46.20 29.43 -12.38
N ARG A 117 45.90 30.42 -13.24
CA ARG A 117 46.78 31.54 -13.54
C ARG A 117 46.25 32.78 -12.82
N GLU A 118 46.98 33.22 -11.80
CA GLU A 118 46.56 34.35 -10.96
C GLU A 118 47.65 35.42 -10.86
N LEU A 119 47.20 36.67 -10.69
CA LEU A 119 48.09 37.78 -10.35
C LEU A 119 48.22 37.84 -8.83
N TYR A 120 49.42 37.59 -8.33
CA TYR A 120 49.70 37.75 -6.90
C TYR A 120 49.83 39.24 -6.54
N SER A 121 48.99 39.74 -5.63
CA SER A 121 49.03 41.14 -5.22
C SER A 121 50.40 41.53 -4.68
N ALA A 122 50.93 42.67 -5.11
CA ALA A 122 52.20 43.22 -4.61
C ALA A 122 52.18 43.57 -3.11
N HIS A 123 50.95 43.75 -2.55
CA HIS A 123 50.75 44.15 -1.15
C HIS A 123 50.09 42.99 -0.31
N SER A 124 50.28 41.72 -0.72
CA SER A 124 49.84 40.53 0.02
C SER A 124 50.97 39.92 0.85
N THR A 125 50.68 38.83 1.55
CA THR A 125 51.69 38.05 2.31
C THR A 125 52.60 37.20 1.42
N VAL A 126 52.43 37.25 0.11
CA VAL A 126 53.27 36.51 -0.87
C VAL A 126 54.52 37.32 -1.16
N PRO A 127 55.74 36.76 -0.92
CA PRO A 127 56.97 37.49 -1.14
C PRO A 127 57.36 37.52 -2.63
N ALA A 128 58.36 38.39 -2.95
CA ALA A 128 59.03 38.32 -4.24
C ALA A 128 59.65 36.94 -4.47
N PRO A 129 59.71 36.41 -5.69
CA PRO A 129 59.39 37.04 -6.98
C PRO A 129 57.92 36.95 -7.42
N LEU A 130 57.01 36.40 -6.63
CA LEU A 130 55.63 36.26 -7.00
C LEU A 130 54.84 37.57 -6.83
N ALA A 131 55.12 38.35 -5.80
CA ALA A 131 54.44 39.61 -5.55
C ALA A 131 54.46 40.54 -6.78
N GLY A 132 53.28 40.94 -7.25
CA GLY A 132 53.08 41.80 -8.42
C GLY A 132 53.15 41.08 -9.78
N ASN A 133 53.34 39.76 -9.82
CA ASN A 133 53.52 39.00 -11.04
C ASN A 133 52.39 37.92 -11.22
N TYR A 134 52.15 37.57 -12.49
CA TYR A 134 51.30 36.41 -12.84
C TYR A 134 52.12 35.12 -12.69
N ALA A 135 51.54 34.12 -12.03
CA ALA A 135 52.11 32.78 -12.02
C ALA A 135 51.05 31.73 -12.22
N TRP A 136 51.43 30.57 -12.75
CA TRP A 136 50.63 29.39 -12.77
C TRP A 136 50.77 28.63 -11.45
N LYS A 137 49.65 28.32 -10.81
CA LYS A 137 49.58 27.42 -9.66
C LYS A 137 48.88 26.13 -10.11
N ASN A 138 49.66 25.07 -10.18
CA ASN A 138 49.15 23.77 -10.61
C ASN A 138 49.05 22.85 -9.40
N THR A 139 47.94 22.12 -9.29
CA THR A 139 47.71 21.14 -8.24
C THR A 139 47.08 19.90 -8.85
N ALA A 140 47.58 18.71 -8.50
CA ALA A 140 46.90 17.45 -8.76
C ALA A 140 47.02 16.57 -7.51
N ALA A 141 45.91 16.17 -6.93
CA ALA A 141 45.90 15.42 -5.69
C ALA A 141 44.78 14.39 -5.64
N LEU A 142 45.06 13.26 -5.01
CA LEU A 142 44.11 12.36 -4.45
C LEU A 142 43.82 12.80 -3.02
N SER A 143 42.53 12.91 -2.67
CA SER A 143 42.09 13.23 -1.31
C SER A 143 41.13 12.19 -0.81
N GLY A 144 41.25 11.79 0.44
CA GLY A 144 40.33 10.92 1.13
C GLY A 144 39.76 11.60 2.37
N SER A 145 38.52 11.34 2.69
CA SER A 145 37.88 11.76 3.94
C SER A 145 37.07 10.63 4.55
N TYR A 146 37.07 10.56 5.86
CA TYR A 146 36.28 9.55 6.61
C TYR A 146 35.77 10.14 7.93
N ASP A 147 34.47 10.10 8.11
CA ASP A 147 33.81 10.42 9.38
C ASP A 147 33.89 9.23 10.32
N LEU A 148 34.49 9.42 11.50
CA LEU A 148 34.62 8.32 12.48
C LEU A 148 33.31 7.89 13.13
N ASP A 149 32.24 8.61 12.91
CA ASP A 149 30.86 8.33 13.34
C ASP A 149 30.71 7.75 14.77
N LEU A 150 31.39 8.38 15.73
CA LEU A 150 31.42 7.91 17.12
C LEU A 150 30.04 7.92 17.77
N TRP A 151 29.18 8.83 17.35
CA TRP A 151 27.86 9.06 17.91
C TRP A 151 26.72 8.46 17.09
N GLY A 152 27.04 7.80 15.97
CA GLY A 152 26.09 7.02 15.19
C GLY A 152 25.29 7.81 14.15
N ARG A 153 25.61 9.08 13.88
CA ARG A 153 24.86 9.91 12.91
C ARG A 153 24.66 9.23 11.55
N ASN A 154 25.76 8.72 10.97
CA ASN A 154 25.71 8.08 9.66
C ASN A 154 25.13 6.65 9.74
N ARG A 155 25.39 5.93 10.84
CA ARG A 155 24.79 4.61 11.10
C ARG A 155 23.28 4.71 11.29
N ASP A 156 22.79 5.70 12.03
CA ASP A 156 21.37 5.94 12.24
C ASP A 156 20.68 6.41 10.94
N ALA A 157 21.38 7.21 10.12
CA ALA A 157 20.90 7.57 8.79
C ALA A 157 20.76 6.34 7.87
N LEU A 158 21.71 5.40 7.92
CA LEU A 158 21.64 4.13 7.20
C LEU A 158 20.50 3.26 7.75
N ALA A 159 20.36 3.15 9.07
CA ALA A 159 19.26 2.42 9.69
C ALA A 159 17.89 2.95 9.25
N ALA A 160 17.69 4.27 9.31
CA ALA A 160 16.47 4.91 8.82
C ALA A 160 16.20 4.60 7.33
N ALA A 161 17.24 4.62 6.49
CA ALA A 161 17.08 4.33 5.06
C ALA A 161 16.76 2.84 4.80
N LEU A 162 17.27 1.90 5.60
CA LEU A 162 16.92 0.49 5.53
C LEU A 162 15.47 0.24 5.98
N ASP A 163 15.03 0.91 7.04
CA ASP A 163 13.63 0.86 7.49
C ASP A 163 12.68 1.40 6.41
N GLU A 164 13.10 2.41 5.63
CA GLU A 164 12.34 2.90 4.46
C GLU A 164 12.27 1.88 3.33
N VAL A 165 13.27 1.02 3.14
CA VAL A 165 13.19 -0.11 2.18
C VAL A 165 12.12 -1.09 2.63
N HIS A 166 12.11 -1.47 3.91
CA HIS A 166 11.09 -2.37 4.46
C HIS A 166 9.69 -1.76 4.36
N MET A 167 9.55 -0.45 4.66
CA MET A 167 8.29 0.27 4.48
C MET A 167 7.80 0.21 3.03
N ALA A 168 8.66 0.54 2.05
CA ALA A 168 8.33 0.49 0.63
C ALA A 168 7.97 -0.92 0.16
N SER A 169 8.63 -1.95 0.70
CA SER A 169 8.30 -3.36 0.44
C SER A 169 6.91 -3.71 0.96
N ALA A 170 6.57 -3.31 2.19
CA ALA A 170 5.24 -3.52 2.76
C ALA A 170 4.15 -2.77 1.97
N GLU A 171 4.40 -1.54 1.53
CA GLU A 171 3.49 -0.79 0.66
C GLU A 171 3.29 -1.47 -0.71
N SER A 172 4.34 -2.10 -1.26
CA SER A 172 4.24 -2.90 -2.49
C SER A 172 3.36 -4.14 -2.30
N GLN A 173 3.46 -4.81 -1.16
CA GLN A 173 2.59 -5.95 -0.82
C GLN A 173 1.13 -5.50 -0.60
N MET A 174 0.90 -4.33 -0.02
CA MET A 174 -0.45 -3.76 0.09
C MET A 174 -1.06 -3.44 -1.28
N ALA A 175 -0.27 -2.89 -2.20
CA ALA A 175 -0.72 -2.64 -3.57
C ALA A 175 -1.07 -3.95 -4.31
N ARG A 176 -0.29 -5.01 -4.09
CA ARG A 176 -0.58 -6.36 -4.59
C ARG A 176 -1.92 -6.88 -4.06
N LEU A 177 -2.13 -6.86 -2.74
CA LEU A 177 -3.38 -7.32 -2.12
C LEU A 177 -4.59 -6.52 -2.61
N THR A 178 -4.42 -5.21 -2.77
CA THR A 178 -5.47 -4.33 -3.30
C THR A 178 -5.83 -4.70 -4.75
N LEU A 179 -4.83 -4.99 -5.57
CA LEU A 179 -5.03 -5.43 -6.96
C LEU A 179 -5.74 -6.79 -7.02
N GLU A 180 -5.29 -7.77 -6.24
CA GLU A 180 -5.92 -9.09 -6.12
C GLU A 180 -7.40 -8.96 -5.73
N SER A 181 -7.68 -8.18 -4.69
CA SER A 181 -9.05 -7.91 -4.22
C SER A 181 -9.91 -7.22 -5.29
N ALA A 182 -9.36 -6.23 -6.01
CA ALA A 182 -10.09 -5.51 -7.06
C ALA A 182 -10.46 -6.43 -8.23
N ILE A 183 -9.55 -7.33 -8.65
CA ILE A 183 -9.82 -8.30 -9.72
C ILE A 183 -10.92 -9.27 -9.29
N VAL A 184 -10.77 -9.88 -8.12
CA VAL A 184 -11.74 -10.86 -7.60
C VAL A 184 -13.13 -10.24 -7.49
N ARG A 185 -13.24 -9.04 -6.94
CA ARG A 185 -14.53 -8.35 -6.78
C ARG A 185 -15.16 -7.94 -8.11
N SER A 186 -14.35 -7.45 -9.07
CA SER A 186 -14.85 -7.14 -10.41
C SER A 186 -15.32 -8.40 -11.14
N TYR A 187 -14.64 -9.54 -10.93
CA TYR A 187 -15.00 -10.83 -11.51
C TYR A 187 -16.28 -11.42 -10.88
N ILE A 188 -16.46 -11.25 -9.57
CA ILE A 188 -17.71 -11.60 -8.86
C ILE A 188 -18.88 -10.76 -9.41
N GLN A 189 -18.67 -9.46 -9.59
CA GLN A 189 -19.69 -8.58 -10.16
C GLN A 189 -20.04 -8.98 -11.60
N LEU A 190 -19.04 -9.35 -12.42
CA LEU A 190 -19.26 -9.86 -13.76
C LEU A 190 -20.12 -11.13 -13.76
N SER A 191 -19.89 -12.05 -12.81
CA SER A 191 -20.72 -13.25 -12.62
C SER A 191 -22.16 -12.91 -12.28
N LEU A 192 -22.38 -11.92 -11.42
CA LEU A 192 -23.70 -11.43 -11.08
C LEU A 192 -24.44 -10.89 -12.32
N GLU A 193 -23.79 -10.00 -13.11
CA GLU A 193 -24.42 -9.39 -14.28
C GLU A 193 -24.86 -10.45 -15.32
N TYR A 194 -24.05 -11.49 -15.56
CA TYR A 194 -24.48 -12.59 -16.42
C TYR A 194 -25.69 -13.35 -15.87
N THR A 195 -25.76 -13.55 -14.56
CA THR A 195 -26.90 -14.22 -13.94
C THR A 195 -28.18 -13.38 -14.04
N LEU A 196 -28.05 -12.06 -13.86
CA LEU A 196 -29.15 -11.12 -14.05
C LEU A 196 -29.61 -11.08 -15.51
N GLN A 197 -28.67 -11.08 -16.48
CA GLN A 197 -28.95 -11.10 -17.90
C GLN A 197 -29.80 -12.32 -18.30
N ASP A 198 -29.40 -13.50 -17.80
CA ASP A 198 -30.18 -14.74 -18.05
C ASP A 198 -31.60 -14.67 -17.49
N SER A 199 -31.72 -14.17 -16.25
CA SER A 199 -33.05 -14.05 -15.60
C SER A 199 -33.97 -13.09 -16.38
N VAL A 200 -33.44 -11.95 -16.82
CA VAL A 200 -34.20 -10.98 -17.63
C VAL A 200 -34.55 -11.56 -19.00
N ALA A 201 -33.60 -12.24 -19.67
CA ALA A 201 -33.84 -12.87 -20.97
C ALA A 201 -34.95 -13.94 -20.90
N GLN A 202 -34.90 -14.77 -19.87
CA GLN A 202 -35.94 -15.80 -19.63
C GLN A 202 -37.33 -15.16 -19.38
N ASN A 203 -37.37 -14.09 -18.58
CA ASN A 203 -38.63 -13.37 -18.31
C ASN A 203 -39.17 -12.71 -19.58
N LEU A 204 -38.34 -12.11 -20.41
CA LEU A 204 -38.71 -11.55 -21.71
C LEU A 204 -39.32 -12.62 -22.65
N ALA A 205 -38.70 -13.80 -22.73
CA ALA A 205 -39.21 -14.89 -23.55
C ALA A 205 -40.60 -15.38 -23.05
N GLN A 206 -40.79 -15.45 -21.73
CA GLN A 206 -42.09 -15.80 -21.16
C GLN A 206 -43.15 -14.75 -21.45
N ARG A 207 -42.85 -13.45 -21.31
CA ARG A 207 -43.80 -12.36 -21.65
C ARG A 207 -44.19 -12.38 -23.12
N GLN A 208 -43.23 -12.64 -24.03
CA GLN A 208 -43.54 -12.76 -25.46
C GLN A 208 -44.53 -13.92 -25.73
N ARG A 209 -44.33 -15.06 -25.09
CA ARG A 209 -45.28 -16.21 -25.20
C ARG A 209 -46.66 -15.87 -24.69
N ILE A 210 -46.76 -15.17 -23.57
CA ILE A 210 -48.06 -14.72 -23.02
C ILE A 210 -48.73 -13.75 -23.99
N LEU A 211 -47.97 -12.79 -24.57
CA LEU A 211 -48.49 -11.86 -25.56
C LEU A 211 -49.11 -12.61 -26.77
N GLU A 212 -48.39 -13.59 -27.32
CA GLU A 212 -48.87 -14.39 -28.45
C GLU A 212 -50.19 -15.12 -28.10
N ILE A 213 -50.27 -15.75 -26.90
CA ILE A 213 -51.46 -16.44 -26.44
C ILE A 213 -52.62 -15.44 -26.25
N THR A 214 -52.36 -14.30 -25.62
CA THR A 214 -53.38 -13.28 -25.35
C THR A 214 -53.90 -12.66 -26.64
N ARG A 215 -53.05 -12.41 -27.66
CA ARG A 215 -53.49 -11.96 -29.01
C ARG A 215 -54.37 -12.98 -29.67
N LYS A 216 -54.07 -14.28 -29.61
CA LYS A 216 -54.95 -15.35 -30.14
C LYS A 216 -56.31 -15.37 -29.44
N ARG A 217 -56.35 -15.21 -28.11
CA ARG A 217 -57.56 -15.09 -27.33
C ARG A 217 -58.38 -13.84 -27.68
N GLN A 218 -57.71 -12.70 -27.88
CA GLN A 218 -58.36 -11.46 -28.33
C GLN A 218 -59.03 -11.68 -29.68
N ALA A 219 -58.34 -12.27 -30.64
CA ALA A 219 -58.93 -12.57 -31.99
C ALA A 219 -60.13 -13.51 -31.91
N ALA A 220 -60.19 -14.35 -30.85
CA ALA A 220 -61.34 -15.21 -30.57
C ALA A 220 -62.40 -14.53 -29.69
N GLY A 221 -62.28 -13.24 -29.35
CA GLY A 221 -63.19 -12.51 -28.46
C GLY A 221 -63.09 -12.89 -26.96
N LEU A 222 -62.02 -13.58 -26.54
CA LEU A 222 -61.82 -14.11 -25.21
C LEU A 222 -60.81 -13.29 -24.36
N ALA A 223 -60.27 -12.19 -24.89
CA ALA A 223 -59.41 -11.28 -24.16
C ALA A 223 -59.64 -9.84 -24.67
N SER A 224 -59.36 -8.84 -23.83
CA SER A 224 -59.55 -7.43 -24.15
C SER A 224 -58.29 -6.85 -24.80
N GLU A 225 -58.46 -5.71 -25.52
CA GLU A 225 -57.34 -4.91 -26.05
C GLU A 225 -56.47 -4.36 -24.92
N ILE A 226 -57.08 -4.04 -23.77
CA ILE A 226 -56.35 -3.56 -22.57
C ILE A 226 -55.35 -4.59 -22.08
N GLU A 227 -55.71 -5.88 -22.08
CA GLU A 227 -54.80 -6.97 -21.71
C GLU A 227 -53.62 -7.07 -22.65
N VAL A 228 -53.84 -6.97 -23.97
CA VAL A 228 -52.75 -6.99 -24.97
C VAL A 228 -51.82 -5.79 -24.79
N ALA A 229 -52.40 -4.57 -24.70
CA ALA A 229 -51.63 -3.34 -24.54
C ALA A 229 -50.82 -3.36 -23.22
N SER A 230 -51.35 -3.88 -22.13
CA SER A 230 -50.66 -3.99 -20.85
C SER A 230 -49.43 -4.91 -20.93
N ILE A 231 -49.48 -6.01 -21.68
CA ILE A 231 -48.34 -6.90 -21.91
C ILE A 231 -47.30 -6.22 -22.79
N GLU A 232 -47.78 -5.58 -23.89
CA GLU A 232 -46.89 -4.89 -24.85
C GLU A 232 -46.04 -3.80 -24.18
N THR A 233 -46.55 -3.07 -23.20
CA THR A 233 -45.80 -2.05 -22.46
C THR A 233 -44.67 -2.62 -21.62
N THR A 234 -44.72 -3.89 -21.18
CA THR A 234 -43.69 -4.51 -20.36
C THR A 234 -42.47 -4.98 -21.15
N LEU A 235 -42.62 -5.26 -22.46
CA LEU A 235 -41.52 -5.77 -23.29
C LEU A 235 -40.41 -4.75 -23.54
N PRO A 236 -40.68 -3.47 -23.92
CA PRO A 236 -39.62 -2.46 -24.06
C PRO A 236 -38.88 -2.20 -22.75
N ALA A 237 -39.56 -2.22 -21.60
CA ALA A 237 -38.94 -2.06 -20.30
C ALA A 237 -37.91 -3.18 -20.01
N GLY A 238 -38.31 -4.44 -20.21
CA GLY A 238 -37.40 -5.57 -20.04
C GLY A 238 -36.23 -5.58 -21.05
N ARG A 239 -36.50 -5.19 -22.31
CA ARG A 239 -35.38 -5.03 -23.31
C ARG A 239 -34.40 -3.97 -22.89
N ARG A 240 -34.85 -2.84 -22.40
CA ARG A 240 -33.96 -1.78 -21.86
C ARG A 240 -33.12 -2.28 -20.70
N GLU A 241 -33.69 -3.01 -19.77
CA GLU A 241 -32.96 -3.64 -18.66
C GLU A 241 -31.90 -4.63 -19.17
N HIS A 242 -32.24 -5.48 -20.13
CA HIS A 242 -31.30 -6.42 -20.77
C HIS A 242 -30.10 -5.69 -21.41
N GLU A 243 -30.36 -4.57 -22.13
CA GLU A 243 -29.30 -3.74 -22.74
C GLU A 243 -28.43 -3.08 -21.67
N GLN A 244 -29.01 -2.56 -20.58
CA GLN A 244 -28.25 -1.97 -19.47
C GLN A 244 -27.31 -3.01 -18.79
N ILE A 245 -27.76 -4.24 -18.61
CA ILE A 245 -26.93 -5.33 -18.09
C ILE A 245 -25.81 -5.66 -19.09
N GLY A 246 -26.12 -5.68 -20.40
CA GLY A 246 -25.11 -5.87 -21.45
C GLY A 246 -24.01 -4.80 -21.42
N GLU A 247 -24.39 -3.54 -21.22
CA GLU A 247 -23.45 -2.44 -21.01
C GLU A 247 -22.58 -2.68 -19.76
N SER A 248 -23.19 -3.05 -18.63
CA SER A 248 -22.46 -3.33 -17.38
C SER A 248 -21.43 -4.47 -17.56
N ILE A 249 -21.79 -5.54 -18.28
CA ILE A 249 -20.88 -6.63 -18.63
C ILE A 249 -19.69 -6.12 -19.45
N ALA A 250 -19.94 -5.30 -20.46
CA ALA A 250 -18.86 -4.75 -21.31
C ALA A 250 -17.92 -3.85 -20.49
N LEU A 251 -18.46 -2.98 -19.65
CA LEU A 251 -17.69 -2.11 -18.77
C LEU A 251 -16.84 -2.89 -17.76
N LEU A 252 -17.39 -3.94 -17.16
CA LEU A 252 -16.66 -4.80 -16.22
C LEU A 252 -15.52 -5.57 -16.92
N ARG A 253 -15.73 -6.03 -18.14
CA ARG A 253 -14.68 -6.65 -18.95
C ARG A 253 -13.54 -5.67 -19.26
N ASN A 254 -13.86 -4.43 -19.63
CA ASN A 254 -12.88 -3.37 -19.82
C ASN A 254 -12.12 -3.06 -18.55
N GLN A 255 -12.80 -3.01 -17.40
CA GLN A 255 -12.20 -2.82 -16.09
C GLN A 255 -11.22 -3.97 -15.73
N LEU A 256 -11.62 -5.22 -15.95
CA LEU A 256 -10.76 -6.38 -15.72
C LEU A 256 -9.53 -6.34 -16.65
N ALA A 257 -9.69 -5.99 -17.93
CA ALA A 257 -8.56 -5.81 -18.84
C ALA A 257 -7.58 -4.74 -18.34
N ALA A 258 -8.08 -3.61 -17.86
CA ALA A 258 -7.25 -2.56 -17.27
C ALA A 258 -6.52 -3.04 -16.00
N LEU A 259 -7.20 -3.79 -15.12
CA LEU A 259 -6.60 -4.36 -13.90
C LEU A 259 -5.49 -5.37 -14.21
N ILE A 260 -5.59 -6.15 -15.28
CA ILE A 260 -4.51 -7.06 -15.71
C ILE A 260 -3.43 -6.32 -16.54
N GLY A 261 -3.53 -5.00 -16.70
CA GLY A 261 -2.54 -4.19 -17.40
C GLY A 261 -2.61 -4.29 -18.92
N LYS A 262 -3.78 -4.66 -19.47
CA LYS A 262 -4.00 -4.86 -20.91
C LYS A 262 -5.05 -3.92 -21.49
N GLY A 263 -5.18 -3.90 -22.80
CA GLY A 263 -6.15 -3.09 -23.51
C GLY A 263 -7.57 -3.69 -23.49
N PRO A 264 -8.61 -2.91 -23.87
CA PRO A 264 -10.01 -3.35 -23.83
C PRO A 264 -10.27 -4.62 -24.66
N GLY A 265 -9.55 -4.84 -25.78
CA GLY A 265 -9.71 -6.03 -26.61
C GLY A 265 -9.39 -7.36 -25.88
N ASP A 266 -8.52 -7.33 -24.87
CA ASP A 266 -8.29 -8.51 -24.02
C ASP A 266 -9.47 -8.78 -23.08
N GLY A 267 -10.26 -7.75 -22.78
CA GLY A 267 -11.51 -7.86 -22.01
C GLY A 267 -12.57 -8.69 -22.75
N ASP A 268 -12.63 -8.60 -24.08
CA ASP A 268 -13.59 -9.35 -24.90
C ASP A 268 -13.36 -10.88 -24.81
N ALA A 269 -12.13 -11.30 -24.53
CA ALA A 269 -11.77 -12.71 -24.37
C ALA A 269 -12.19 -13.29 -23.00
N ILE A 270 -12.59 -12.45 -22.03
CA ILE A 270 -13.02 -12.90 -20.70
C ILE A 270 -14.38 -13.60 -20.84
N ALA A 271 -14.41 -14.90 -20.62
CA ALA A 271 -15.60 -15.70 -20.66
C ALA A 271 -16.48 -15.46 -19.41
N ARG A 272 -17.68 -16.00 -19.42
CA ARG A 272 -18.59 -15.99 -18.28
C ARG A 272 -17.93 -16.66 -17.06
N PRO A 273 -17.89 -16.01 -15.86
CA PRO A 273 -17.38 -16.62 -14.65
C PRO A 273 -18.19 -17.84 -14.18
N MET A 274 -17.47 -18.81 -13.57
CA MET A 274 -18.07 -20.01 -12.99
C MET A 274 -17.63 -20.18 -11.53
N LEU A 275 -17.95 -19.17 -10.71
CA LEU A 275 -17.54 -19.10 -9.31
C LEU A 275 -18.31 -20.06 -8.43
N ALA A 276 -17.59 -20.76 -7.55
CA ALA A 276 -18.15 -21.55 -6.46
C ALA A 276 -17.35 -21.31 -5.18
N LEU A 277 -18.02 -21.32 -4.03
CA LEU A 277 -17.38 -21.24 -2.72
C LEU A 277 -17.91 -22.37 -1.87
N ASP A 278 -17.03 -23.16 -1.25
CA ASP A 278 -17.41 -24.25 -0.38
C ASP A 278 -18.14 -23.74 0.86
N ALA A 279 -19.11 -24.50 1.32
CA ALA A 279 -19.90 -24.17 2.51
C ALA A 279 -18.98 -24.05 3.74
N GLY A 280 -19.13 -22.96 4.49
CA GLY A 280 -18.37 -22.70 5.70
C GLY A 280 -17.09 -21.85 5.52
N HIS A 281 -16.66 -21.56 4.30
CA HIS A 281 -15.52 -20.65 4.09
C HIS A 281 -15.83 -19.24 4.61
N GLY A 282 -14.86 -18.67 5.38
CA GLY A 282 -15.00 -17.33 5.97
C GLY A 282 -15.87 -17.23 7.21
N GLU A 283 -16.34 -18.37 7.78
CA GLU A 283 -17.20 -18.36 8.97
C GLU A 283 -16.44 -18.22 10.28
N ALA A 284 -15.20 -18.69 10.31
CA ALA A 284 -14.36 -18.69 11.50
C ALA A 284 -13.14 -17.78 11.31
N LEU A 285 -12.67 -17.23 12.42
CA LEU A 285 -11.50 -16.34 12.48
C LEU A 285 -10.36 -16.99 13.27
N PRO A 286 -9.09 -16.64 13.01
CA PRO A 286 -7.96 -17.03 13.85
C PRO A 286 -8.17 -16.61 15.31
N ALA A 287 -7.85 -17.48 16.27
CA ALA A 287 -8.06 -17.21 17.69
C ALA A 287 -7.17 -16.07 18.23
N SER A 288 -6.01 -15.87 17.64
CA SER A 288 -5.00 -14.85 18.01
C SER A 288 -5.17 -13.53 17.29
N LEU A 289 -6.29 -13.30 16.66
CA LEU A 289 -6.54 -12.22 15.68
C LEU A 289 -6.09 -10.82 16.13
N PRO A 290 -6.39 -10.30 17.34
CA PRO A 290 -6.00 -8.95 17.68
C PRO A 290 -4.47 -8.76 17.74
N ALA A 291 -3.74 -9.75 18.26
CA ALA A 291 -2.29 -9.65 18.48
C ALA A 291 -1.49 -9.86 17.19
N GLU A 292 -1.93 -10.78 16.33
CA GLU A 292 -1.18 -11.20 15.15
C GLU A 292 -1.55 -10.42 13.88
N LEU A 293 -2.62 -9.62 13.89
CA LEU A 293 -3.00 -8.75 12.74
C LEU A 293 -1.84 -7.89 12.25
N VAL A 294 -0.99 -7.43 13.18
CA VAL A 294 0.19 -6.60 12.88
C VAL A 294 1.19 -7.34 11.97
N GLY A 295 1.33 -8.66 12.15
CA GLY A 295 2.26 -9.49 11.36
C GLY A 295 1.73 -9.89 9.98
N HIS A 296 0.42 -9.72 9.73
CA HIS A 296 -0.22 -10.20 8.51
C HIS A 296 -0.72 -9.08 7.60
N ARG A 297 -0.90 -7.85 8.12
CA ARG A 297 -1.40 -6.71 7.33
C ARG A 297 -0.25 -5.81 6.86
N PRO A 298 -0.06 -5.69 5.52
CA PRO A 298 1.01 -4.87 4.96
C PRO A 298 0.93 -3.38 5.29
N ASP A 299 -0.28 -2.82 5.40
CA ASP A 299 -0.50 -1.43 5.78
C ASP A 299 -0.02 -1.12 7.21
N ILE A 300 -0.29 -2.01 8.17
CA ILE A 300 0.19 -1.86 9.55
C ILE A 300 1.71 -2.01 9.61
N ALA A 301 2.27 -3.01 8.90
CA ALA A 301 3.71 -3.21 8.84
C ALA A 301 4.45 -2.00 8.26
N ALA A 302 3.91 -1.39 7.18
CA ALA A 302 4.47 -0.17 6.61
C ALA A 302 4.52 0.99 7.63
N GLN A 303 3.45 1.19 8.41
CA GLN A 303 3.44 2.23 9.44
C GLN A 303 4.43 1.93 10.58
N ARG A 304 4.61 0.67 10.94
CA ARG A 304 5.58 0.27 11.94
C ARG A 304 7.01 0.56 11.49
N TRP A 305 7.38 0.20 10.28
CA TRP A 305 8.68 0.54 9.70
C TRP A 305 8.89 2.05 9.58
N ARG A 306 7.82 2.82 9.31
CA ARG A 306 7.88 4.29 9.34
C ARG A 306 8.21 4.84 10.72
N MET A 307 7.69 4.24 11.80
CA MET A 307 8.03 4.61 13.18
C MET A 307 9.52 4.30 13.47
N GLU A 308 10.01 3.13 13.07
CA GLU A 308 11.41 2.75 13.27
C GLU A 308 12.37 3.71 12.53
N ALA A 309 12.07 4.03 11.26
CA ALA A 309 12.82 5.02 10.50
C ALA A 309 12.84 6.40 11.20
N ALA A 310 11.71 6.83 11.77
CA ALA A 310 11.63 8.08 12.52
C ALA A 310 12.41 8.01 13.85
N THR A 311 12.44 6.85 14.51
CA THR A 311 13.27 6.62 15.71
C THR A 311 14.75 6.77 15.39
N SER A 312 15.22 6.14 14.31
CA SER A 312 16.59 6.25 13.82
C SER A 312 16.96 7.71 13.46
N ARG A 313 16.03 8.45 12.84
CA ARG A 313 16.23 9.89 12.55
C ARG A 313 16.33 10.76 13.81
N ILE A 314 15.58 10.45 14.86
CA ILE A 314 15.73 11.13 16.18
C ILE A 314 17.13 10.84 16.74
N ALA A 315 17.62 9.61 16.65
CA ALA A 315 18.95 9.25 17.12
C ALA A 315 20.04 10.03 16.35
N GLY A 316 19.93 10.09 15.01
CA GLY A 316 20.82 10.91 14.18
C GLY A 316 20.77 12.39 14.53
N ALA A 317 19.58 12.97 14.73
CA ALA A 317 19.42 14.36 15.15
C ALA A 317 20.01 14.65 16.54
N LYS A 318 20.02 13.68 17.46
CA LYS A 318 20.73 13.77 18.74
C LYS A 318 22.24 13.71 18.56
N ALA A 319 22.72 12.88 17.61
CA ALA A 319 24.15 12.78 17.30
C ALA A 319 24.73 14.12 16.80
N ASP A 320 23.95 14.96 16.14
CA ASP A 320 24.36 16.27 15.66
C ASP A 320 24.73 17.26 16.80
N PHE A 321 24.37 16.99 18.06
CA PHE A 321 24.77 17.80 19.22
C PHE A 321 26.18 17.49 19.71
N TYR A 322 26.79 16.42 19.26
CA TYR A 322 28.09 15.95 19.70
C TYR A 322 29.20 16.33 18.70
N PRO A 323 30.46 16.33 19.13
CA PRO A 323 31.58 16.66 18.25
C PRO A 323 31.67 15.68 17.08
N ASN A 324 31.77 16.19 15.86
CA ASN A 324 32.10 15.37 14.70
C ASN A 324 33.61 15.28 14.52
N ILE A 325 34.13 14.07 14.29
CA ILE A 325 35.54 13.80 14.06
C ILE A 325 35.69 13.28 12.63
N ASN A 326 36.34 14.12 11.78
CA ASN A 326 36.62 13.77 10.40
C ASN A 326 38.14 13.58 10.21
N LEU A 327 38.53 12.52 9.53
CA LEU A 327 39.90 12.25 9.14
C LEU A 327 40.06 12.51 7.65
N ALA A 328 40.80 13.56 7.29
CA ALA A 328 41.14 13.83 5.91
C ALA A 328 42.59 13.43 5.64
N ALA A 329 42.90 12.92 4.44
CA ALA A 329 44.21 12.60 3.98
C ALA A 329 44.34 12.99 2.50
N PHE A 330 45.53 13.43 2.11
CA PHE A 330 45.79 13.74 0.71
C PHE A 330 47.23 13.38 0.32
N VAL A 331 47.39 13.08 -0.97
CA VAL A 331 48.69 12.88 -1.63
C VAL A 331 48.61 13.41 -3.04
N GLY A 332 49.65 14.13 -3.47
CA GLY A 332 49.63 14.72 -4.82
C GLY A 332 50.86 15.56 -5.11
N PHE A 333 50.74 16.44 -6.08
CA PHE A 333 51.76 17.36 -6.54
C PHE A 333 51.21 18.79 -6.58
N GLN A 334 52.05 19.75 -6.20
CA GLN A 334 51.74 21.17 -6.32
C GLN A 334 53.01 21.92 -6.76
N SER A 335 52.89 22.74 -7.80
CA SER A 335 54.01 23.56 -8.28
C SER A 335 53.55 24.91 -8.81
N LEU A 336 54.49 25.83 -8.85
CA LEU A 336 54.37 27.07 -9.62
C LEU A 336 54.93 26.84 -11.02
N GLY A 337 54.09 26.99 -12.05
CA GLY A 337 54.44 26.63 -13.42
C GLY A 337 54.40 25.11 -13.69
N PHE A 338 54.61 24.74 -14.94
CA PHE A 338 54.49 23.35 -15.38
C PHE A 338 55.83 22.58 -15.37
N THR A 339 56.97 23.28 -15.35
CA THR A 339 58.30 22.68 -15.56
C THR A 339 58.67 21.62 -14.53
N HIS A 340 58.24 21.78 -13.28
CA HIS A 340 58.53 20.88 -12.16
C HIS A 340 57.31 20.23 -11.55
N PHE A 341 56.18 20.21 -12.29
CA PHE A 341 54.90 19.81 -11.71
C PHE A 341 54.88 18.36 -11.20
N LEU A 342 55.49 17.44 -11.93
CA LEU A 342 55.58 16.02 -11.56
C LEU A 342 56.91 15.63 -10.91
N ASP A 343 57.72 16.60 -10.49
CA ASP A 343 58.95 16.34 -9.78
C ASP A 343 58.70 15.89 -8.35
N SER A 344 59.57 15.05 -7.81
CA SER A 344 59.51 14.56 -6.42
C SER A 344 59.50 15.70 -5.39
N HIS A 345 60.11 16.83 -5.72
CA HIS A 345 60.16 18.03 -4.87
C HIS A 345 58.84 18.83 -4.88
N SER A 346 57.96 18.55 -5.82
CA SER A 346 56.59 19.09 -5.87
C SER A 346 55.57 18.20 -5.18
N ALA A 347 55.97 17.04 -4.63
CA ALA A 347 55.10 16.13 -3.94
C ALA A 347 54.54 16.72 -2.63
N MET A 348 53.24 16.62 -2.44
CA MET A 348 52.58 17.00 -1.20
C MET A 348 51.81 15.80 -0.63
N ARG A 349 51.84 15.69 0.67
CA ARG A 349 51.07 14.66 1.41
C ARG A 349 50.75 15.16 2.81
N GLY A 350 49.59 14.76 3.30
CA GLY A 350 49.19 15.14 4.66
C GLY A 350 48.06 14.30 5.18
N VAL A 351 47.95 14.24 6.50
CA VAL A 351 46.83 13.68 7.22
C VAL A 351 46.36 14.73 8.22
N THR A 352 45.07 15.05 8.19
CA THR A 352 44.46 16.12 8.98
C THR A 352 43.27 15.59 9.72
N PRO A 353 43.39 15.19 10.99
CA PRO A 353 42.22 14.98 11.85
C PRO A 353 41.58 16.35 12.14
N ALA A 354 40.28 16.44 11.95
CA ALA A 354 39.49 17.64 12.21
C ALA A 354 38.38 17.32 13.20
N ILE A 355 38.22 18.13 14.23
CA ILE A 355 37.11 18.02 15.21
C ILE A 355 36.30 19.31 15.07
N SER A 356 34.98 19.15 14.85
CA SER A 356 34.03 20.25 14.84
C SER A 356 32.96 20.01 15.90
N LEU A 357 32.71 21.02 16.74
CA LEU A 357 31.69 21.01 17.76
C LEU A 357 30.81 22.25 17.61
N PRO A 358 29.49 22.09 17.39
CA PRO A 358 28.59 23.23 17.37
C PRO A 358 28.37 23.74 18.80
N ILE A 359 28.86 24.98 19.09
CA ILE A 359 28.72 25.60 20.41
C ILE A 359 27.45 26.44 20.50
N PHE A 360 27.18 27.24 19.47
CA PHE A 360 26.00 28.08 19.40
C PHE A 360 25.45 28.18 17.98
N GLU A 361 24.25 27.73 17.75
CA GLU A 361 23.59 27.71 16.44
C GLU A 361 22.17 28.34 16.46
N GLY A 362 21.92 29.27 17.36
CA GLY A 362 20.67 30.01 17.42
C GLY A 362 19.42 29.15 17.60
N GLY A 363 19.55 27.94 18.17
CA GLY A 363 18.45 27.00 18.38
C GLY A 363 18.19 26.03 17.22
N ARG A 364 18.97 26.06 16.10
CA ARG A 364 18.78 25.20 14.91
C ARG A 364 18.73 23.72 15.27
N LEU A 365 19.67 23.21 16.04
CA LEU A 365 19.71 21.78 16.41
C LEU A 365 18.49 21.35 17.25
N ARG A 366 18.08 22.20 18.20
CA ARG A 366 16.87 21.93 18.99
C ARG A 366 15.60 21.92 18.14
N SER A 367 15.48 22.86 17.20
CA SER A 367 14.36 22.91 16.27
C SER A 367 14.37 21.69 15.35
N GLN A 368 15.52 21.22 14.90
CA GLN A 368 15.66 20.02 14.08
C GLN A 368 15.30 18.76 14.88
N LEU A 369 15.78 18.61 16.10
CA LEU A 369 15.37 17.52 16.99
C LEU A 369 13.86 17.56 17.27
N GLY A 370 13.30 18.75 17.54
CA GLY A 370 11.86 18.95 17.70
C GLY A 370 11.05 18.51 16.46
N ASN A 371 11.53 18.85 15.27
CA ASN A 371 10.92 18.41 14.01
C ASN A 371 10.93 16.88 13.87
N GLN A 372 12.07 16.21 14.12
CA GLN A 372 12.14 14.74 14.02
C GLN A 372 11.25 14.08 15.08
N THR A 373 11.17 14.65 16.28
CA THR A 373 10.29 14.16 17.35
C THR A 373 8.81 14.27 16.96
N ALA A 374 8.40 15.41 16.36
CA ALA A 374 7.03 15.60 15.89
C ALA A 374 6.69 14.68 14.71
N LEU A 375 7.65 14.41 13.82
CA LEU A 375 7.47 13.43 12.73
C LEU A 375 7.29 12.00 13.26
N TYR A 376 8.02 11.63 14.32
CA TYR A 376 7.83 10.37 15.01
C TYR A 376 6.42 10.29 15.66
N ASP A 377 5.99 11.34 16.38
CA ASP A 377 4.66 11.39 16.98
C ASP A 377 3.57 11.22 15.89
N GLY A 378 3.74 11.88 14.75
CA GLY A 378 2.87 11.70 13.59
C GLY A 378 2.85 10.26 13.03
N ALA A 379 4.01 9.59 12.98
CA ALA A 379 4.11 8.20 12.54
C ALA A 379 3.42 7.24 13.51
N VAL A 380 3.57 7.46 14.82
CA VAL A 380 2.87 6.69 15.87
C VAL A 380 1.36 6.81 15.74
N GLU A 381 0.83 8.02 15.52
CA GLU A 381 -0.61 8.20 15.36
C GLU A 381 -1.15 7.59 14.05
N GLN A 382 -0.36 7.60 12.98
CA GLN A 382 -0.71 6.89 11.74
C GLN A 382 -0.75 5.37 11.95
N TYR A 383 0.20 4.82 12.70
CA TYR A 383 0.18 3.41 13.11
C TYR A 383 -1.06 3.09 13.95
N ASN A 384 -1.37 3.93 14.96
CA ASN A 384 -2.54 3.78 15.81
C ASN A 384 -3.83 3.77 14.97
N ALA A 385 -3.96 4.70 14.03
CA ALA A 385 -5.10 4.77 13.12
C ALA A 385 -5.22 3.51 12.24
N ALA A 386 -4.10 3.01 11.69
CA ALA A 386 -4.08 1.80 10.87
C ALA A 386 -4.52 0.56 11.67
N VAL A 387 -4.07 0.42 12.91
CA VAL A 387 -4.48 -0.69 13.81
C VAL A 387 -5.97 -0.64 14.11
N VAL A 388 -6.51 0.52 14.45
CA VAL A 388 -7.95 0.71 14.73
C VAL A 388 -8.78 0.41 13.49
N GLN A 389 -8.37 0.89 12.32
CA GLN A 389 -9.05 0.64 11.05
C GLN A 389 -9.04 -0.85 10.70
N ALA A 390 -7.91 -1.53 10.89
CA ALA A 390 -7.80 -2.96 10.63
C ALA A 390 -8.77 -3.79 11.49
N MET A 391 -8.90 -3.45 12.76
CA MET A 391 -9.86 -4.10 13.66
C MET A 391 -11.30 -3.84 13.20
N ALA A 392 -11.61 -2.63 12.77
CA ALA A 392 -12.92 -2.27 12.24
C ALA A 392 -13.24 -3.03 10.93
N ASP A 393 -12.25 -3.17 10.03
CA ASP A 393 -12.43 -3.91 8.77
C ASP A 393 -12.80 -5.38 9.03
N VAL A 394 -12.10 -6.04 9.94
CA VAL A 394 -12.42 -7.43 10.33
C VAL A 394 -13.78 -7.52 10.99
N ALA A 395 -14.09 -6.65 11.94
CA ALA A 395 -15.40 -6.63 12.60
C ALA A 395 -16.54 -6.45 11.59
N ASN A 396 -16.37 -5.51 10.65
CA ASN A 396 -17.36 -5.26 9.59
C ASN A 396 -17.52 -6.47 8.66
N ALA A 397 -16.43 -7.14 8.28
CA ALA A 397 -16.49 -8.34 7.45
C ALA A 397 -17.29 -9.46 8.14
N VAL A 398 -17.03 -9.71 9.42
CA VAL A 398 -17.77 -10.71 10.22
C VAL A 398 -19.26 -10.38 10.30
N VAL A 399 -19.62 -9.15 10.59
CA VAL A 399 -21.03 -8.71 10.64
C VAL A 399 -21.70 -8.92 9.29
N ARG A 400 -21.04 -8.59 8.18
CA ARG A 400 -21.58 -8.78 6.82
C ARG A 400 -21.78 -10.26 6.50
N ILE A 401 -20.84 -11.13 6.86
CA ILE A 401 -20.93 -12.58 6.64
C ILE A 401 -22.11 -13.16 7.43
N ALA A 402 -22.25 -12.80 8.71
CA ALA A 402 -23.38 -13.25 9.52
C ALA A 402 -24.72 -12.77 8.96
N SER A 403 -24.81 -11.53 8.52
CA SER A 403 -26.02 -10.94 7.94
C SER A 403 -26.39 -11.59 6.61
N VAL A 404 -25.42 -11.77 5.69
CA VAL A 404 -25.69 -12.34 4.36
C VAL A 404 -26.16 -13.79 4.44
N ARG A 405 -25.71 -14.57 5.43
CA ARG A 405 -26.19 -15.92 5.68
C ARG A 405 -27.70 -15.95 6.03
N GLN A 406 -28.15 -15.03 6.88
CA GLN A 406 -29.59 -14.91 7.17
C GLN A 406 -30.35 -14.41 5.95
N GLN A 407 -29.83 -13.48 5.19
CA GLN A 407 -30.43 -13.02 3.93
C GLN A 407 -30.59 -14.18 2.94
N ASP A 408 -29.59 -15.06 2.79
CA ASP A 408 -29.65 -16.23 1.91
C ASP A 408 -30.83 -17.16 2.29
N GLN A 409 -30.98 -17.47 3.58
CA GLN A 409 -32.10 -18.31 4.04
C GLN A 409 -33.48 -17.68 3.74
N LEU A 410 -33.62 -16.38 3.92
CA LEU A 410 -34.87 -15.66 3.65
C LEU A 410 -35.12 -15.55 2.14
N ALA A 411 -34.08 -15.25 1.33
CA ALA A 411 -34.18 -15.17 -0.13
C ALA A 411 -34.58 -16.53 -0.74
N ARG A 412 -34.00 -17.63 -0.27
CA ARG A 412 -34.41 -18.99 -0.71
C ARG A 412 -35.88 -19.28 -0.44
N ARG A 413 -36.39 -18.87 0.73
CA ARG A 413 -37.84 -19.06 1.07
C ARG A 413 -38.71 -18.17 0.19
N ALA A 414 -38.35 -16.91 -0.02
CA ALA A 414 -39.10 -15.99 -0.88
C ALA A 414 -39.10 -16.48 -2.33
N LEU A 415 -37.96 -16.91 -2.87
CA LEU A 415 -37.87 -17.49 -4.21
C LEU A 415 -38.76 -18.74 -4.38
N ALA A 416 -38.76 -19.65 -3.40
CA ALA A 416 -39.60 -20.83 -3.44
C ALA A 416 -41.11 -20.45 -3.45
N SER A 417 -41.50 -19.45 -2.67
CA SER A 417 -42.88 -18.95 -2.64
C SER A 417 -43.26 -18.27 -3.95
N ALA A 418 -42.41 -17.45 -4.54
CA ALA A 418 -42.63 -16.79 -5.82
C ALA A 418 -42.77 -17.81 -6.97
N ARG A 419 -41.92 -18.85 -7.01
CA ARG A 419 -42.06 -19.95 -7.98
C ARG A 419 -43.39 -20.64 -7.90
N ARG A 420 -43.83 -20.96 -6.68
CA ARG A 420 -45.16 -21.56 -6.47
C ARG A 420 -46.28 -20.62 -6.89
N GLN A 421 -46.21 -19.34 -6.59
CA GLN A 421 -47.18 -18.34 -7.02
C GLN A 421 -47.30 -18.29 -8.54
N GLN A 422 -46.17 -18.24 -9.25
CA GLN A 422 -46.10 -18.20 -10.72
C GLN A 422 -46.71 -19.47 -11.32
N GLU A 423 -46.39 -20.68 -10.82
CA GLU A 423 -46.97 -21.92 -11.28
C GLU A 423 -48.52 -21.96 -11.10
N LEU A 424 -49.02 -21.49 -9.95
CA LEU A 424 -50.47 -21.44 -9.69
C LEU A 424 -51.16 -20.42 -10.60
N ALA A 425 -50.59 -19.24 -10.81
CA ALA A 425 -51.12 -18.24 -11.72
C ALA A 425 -51.19 -18.74 -13.16
N GLU A 426 -50.17 -19.45 -13.65
CA GLU A 426 -50.18 -20.06 -14.99
C GLU A 426 -51.22 -21.17 -15.13
N ARG A 427 -51.41 -22.04 -14.12
CA ARG A 427 -52.44 -23.07 -14.13
C ARG A 427 -53.82 -22.44 -14.16
N ALA A 428 -54.09 -21.45 -13.32
CA ALA A 428 -55.37 -20.73 -13.28
C ALA A 428 -55.66 -20.03 -14.61
N TYR A 429 -54.68 -19.40 -15.24
CA TYR A 429 -54.79 -18.74 -16.55
C TYR A 429 -55.14 -19.76 -17.66
N ARG A 430 -54.43 -20.89 -17.70
CA ARG A 430 -54.73 -21.99 -18.65
C ARG A 430 -56.12 -22.56 -18.48
N ALA A 431 -56.63 -22.62 -17.26
CA ALA A 431 -57.99 -23.05 -16.93
C ALA A 431 -59.06 -21.98 -17.17
N GLY A 432 -58.67 -20.76 -17.58
CA GLY A 432 -59.62 -19.65 -17.80
C GLY A 432 -60.15 -19.01 -16.51
N MET A 433 -59.53 -19.30 -15.34
CA MET A 433 -59.98 -18.83 -14.03
C MET A 433 -59.36 -17.46 -13.64
N THR A 434 -58.37 -16.96 -14.40
CA THR A 434 -57.74 -15.66 -14.19
C THR A 434 -57.31 -15.06 -15.53
N ASP A 435 -56.93 -13.78 -15.50
CA ASP A 435 -56.42 -13.04 -16.64
C ASP A 435 -54.91 -13.13 -16.80
N ALA A 436 -54.36 -12.62 -17.93
CA ALA A 436 -52.93 -12.59 -18.22
C ALA A 436 -52.15 -11.66 -17.28
N LEU A 437 -52.80 -10.63 -16.73
CA LEU A 437 -52.14 -9.66 -15.84
C LEU A 437 -51.69 -10.33 -14.54
N ASN A 438 -52.50 -11.25 -13.99
CA ASN A 438 -52.10 -11.99 -12.79
C ASN A 438 -50.86 -12.87 -13.03
N VAL A 439 -50.72 -13.47 -14.22
CA VAL A 439 -49.54 -14.25 -14.59
C VAL A 439 -48.29 -13.35 -14.71
N ILE A 440 -48.44 -12.16 -15.35
CA ILE A 440 -47.37 -11.20 -15.50
C ILE A 440 -46.89 -10.68 -14.13
N ASN A 441 -47.80 -10.35 -13.23
CA ASN A 441 -47.49 -9.92 -11.88
C ASN A 441 -46.74 -11.01 -11.09
N ALA A 442 -47.14 -12.25 -11.22
CA ALA A 442 -46.46 -13.39 -10.61
C ALA A 442 -45.05 -13.60 -11.22
N GLN A 443 -44.89 -13.41 -12.54
CA GLN A 443 -43.57 -13.46 -13.21
C GLN A 443 -42.66 -12.32 -12.81
N LEU A 444 -43.19 -11.10 -12.63
CA LEU A 444 -42.41 -9.97 -12.11
C LEU A 444 -41.95 -10.24 -10.69
N THR A 445 -42.81 -10.78 -9.84
CA THR A 445 -42.43 -11.18 -8.48
C THR A 445 -41.33 -12.23 -8.50
N LEU A 446 -41.46 -13.26 -9.34
CA LEU A 446 -40.42 -14.29 -9.49
C LEU A 446 -39.08 -13.70 -9.97
N LEU A 447 -39.10 -12.85 -11.00
CA LEU A 447 -37.91 -12.19 -11.50
C LEU A 447 -37.18 -11.38 -10.40
N ASN A 448 -37.95 -10.60 -9.62
CA ASN A 448 -37.37 -9.83 -8.51
C ASN A 448 -36.70 -10.73 -7.47
N GLU A 449 -37.36 -11.86 -7.11
CA GLU A 449 -36.77 -12.80 -6.14
C GLU A 449 -35.56 -13.57 -6.69
N GLU A 450 -35.51 -13.86 -7.99
CA GLU A 450 -34.33 -14.44 -8.66
C GLU A 450 -33.16 -13.44 -8.68
N GLN A 451 -33.41 -12.17 -8.99
CA GLN A 451 -32.43 -11.12 -8.92
C GLN A 451 -31.92 -10.92 -7.49
N GLN A 452 -32.78 -10.90 -6.49
CA GLN A 452 -32.39 -10.81 -5.08
C GLN A 452 -31.52 -12.00 -4.64
N MET A 453 -31.87 -13.20 -5.05
CA MET A 453 -31.08 -14.40 -4.76
C MET A 453 -29.71 -14.34 -5.39
N ALA A 454 -29.57 -13.89 -6.65
CA ALA A 454 -28.31 -13.68 -7.33
C ALA A 454 -27.45 -12.63 -6.61
N GLN A 455 -28.05 -11.51 -6.18
CA GLN A 455 -27.36 -10.48 -5.41
C GLN A 455 -26.86 -11.00 -4.06
N VAL A 456 -27.65 -11.79 -3.35
CA VAL A 456 -27.24 -12.40 -2.07
C VAL A 456 -26.06 -13.36 -2.28
N ALA A 457 -26.11 -14.20 -3.32
CA ALA A 457 -25.00 -15.10 -3.67
C ALA A 457 -23.72 -14.32 -4.00
N SER A 458 -23.83 -13.26 -4.80
CA SER A 458 -22.70 -12.37 -5.10
C SER A 458 -22.12 -11.70 -3.84
N LYS A 459 -22.99 -11.23 -2.92
CA LYS A 459 -22.57 -10.66 -1.63
C LYS A 459 -21.83 -11.68 -0.75
N GLN A 460 -22.16 -12.96 -0.80
CA GLN A 460 -21.43 -14.00 -0.06
C GLN A 460 -19.96 -14.07 -0.53
N LEU A 461 -19.75 -14.11 -1.85
CA LEU A 461 -18.41 -14.13 -2.45
C LEU A 461 -17.63 -12.83 -2.16
N ASP A 462 -18.29 -11.66 -2.29
CA ASP A 462 -17.69 -10.36 -2.00
C ASP A 462 -17.29 -10.23 -0.52
N ASN A 463 -18.13 -10.66 0.42
CA ASN A 463 -17.83 -10.65 1.84
C ASN A 463 -16.67 -11.59 2.22
N TYR A 464 -16.56 -12.74 1.55
CA TYR A 464 -15.39 -13.60 1.67
C TYR A 464 -14.12 -12.86 1.23
N THR A 465 -14.14 -12.23 0.07
CA THR A 465 -13.03 -11.42 -0.46
C THR A 465 -12.61 -10.30 0.49
N LEU A 466 -13.60 -9.58 1.04
CA LEU A 466 -13.36 -8.51 2.02
C LEU A 466 -12.74 -9.05 3.31
N LEU A 467 -13.17 -10.22 3.79
CA LEU A 467 -12.56 -10.85 4.96
C LEU A 467 -11.10 -11.25 4.69
N MET A 468 -10.82 -11.90 3.56
CA MET A 468 -9.44 -12.27 3.18
C MET A 468 -8.53 -11.05 3.10
N THR A 469 -9.02 -9.97 2.51
CA THR A 469 -8.30 -8.68 2.44
C THR A 469 -8.09 -8.07 3.84
N ALA A 470 -9.11 -8.08 4.70
CA ALA A 470 -9.03 -7.56 6.07
C ALA A 470 -8.04 -8.36 6.94
N LEU A 471 -7.88 -9.65 6.67
CA LEU A 471 -6.89 -10.52 7.31
C LEU A 471 -5.47 -10.43 6.69
N GLY A 472 -5.27 -9.60 5.66
CA GLY A 472 -3.97 -9.38 5.04
C GLY A 472 -3.64 -10.32 3.87
N GLY A 473 -4.61 -11.10 3.36
CA GLY A 473 -4.46 -11.90 2.14
C GLY A 473 -3.39 -12.98 2.21
N GLY A 474 -3.06 -13.49 3.40
CA GLY A 474 -2.05 -14.54 3.59
C GLY A 474 -0.60 -14.08 3.42
N ILE A 475 -0.35 -12.78 3.39
CA ILE A 475 1.00 -12.22 3.28
C ILE A 475 1.71 -12.39 4.62
N LYS A 476 2.96 -12.90 4.56
CA LYS A 476 3.87 -12.93 5.72
C LYS A 476 4.89 -11.83 5.54
N LEU A 477 5.00 -10.97 6.52
CA LEU A 477 5.85 -9.78 6.50
C LEU A 477 6.98 -9.91 7.52
N GLU A 478 8.14 -9.38 7.17
CA GLU A 478 9.18 -9.12 8.15
C GLU A 478 8.76 -7.91 8.99
N LEU A 479 8.84 -8.05 10.30
CA LEU A 479 8.57 -6.98 11.25
C LEU A 479 9.87 -6.55 11.92
N PRO A 480 9.99 -5.29 12.37
CA PRO A 480 11.15 -4.79 13.09
C PRO A 480 11.33 -5.45 14.45
#